data_191d50f33ca7ede864981a11dbf6c69b
#
_entry.id   191d50f33ca7ede864981a11dbf6c69b
#
_cell.length_a   1.000
_cell.length_b   1.000
_cell.length_c   1.000
_cell.angle_alpha   90.00
_cell.angle_beta   90.00
_cell.angle_gamma   90.00
#
_symmetry.space_group_name_H-M   'P 1'
#
loop_
_entity.id
_entity.type
_entity.pdbx_description
1 polymer ?
#
loop_
_entity_poly.entity_id
_entity_poly.type
_entity_poly.pdbx_seq_one_letter_code
_entity_poly.pdbx_strand_id
1 'polypeptide(L)'
;MNTMISTILPLLSLQFADHPVRTLFVLLILVPVSYLVGNEYVRYSRRIKGFTGPTNWPLVGNIPDIKYNAAEKYREWSKTFGAVYQIQLGNEPVIVVNSAEAARKIFGGNSQALSSRPVFWTFHKVSGEIWECYHV
;
A
#
# COMPACT_ATOMS: atom_id res chain seq x y z
N MET A 1 -9.04 15.66 -32.05
CA MET A 1 -9.22 15.31 -30.62
C MET A 1 -9.77 16.48 -29.80
N ASN A 2 -9.42 17.72 -30.11
CA ASN A 2 -9.90 18.91 -29.39
C ASN A 2 -11.37 19.31 -29.68
N THR A 3 -11.91 19.01 -30.85
CA THR A 3 -13.30 19.35 -31.24
C THR A 3 -14.35 18.48 -30.53
N MET A 4 -14.07 17.26 -30.17
CA MET A 4 -14.97 16.42 -29.39
C MET A 4 -15.11 16.89 -27.94
N ILE A 5 -14.01 17.30 -27.33
CA ILE A 5 -13.98 17.80 -25.95
C ILE A 5 -14.77 19.11 -25.82
N SER A 6 -14.64 20.01 -26.78
CA SER A 6 -15.36 21.30 -26.76
C SER A 6 -16.87 21.18 -26.96
N THR A 7 -17.34 20.07 -27.52
CA THR A 7 -18.77 19.83 -27.71
C THR A 7 -19.42 19.05 -26.56
N ILE A 8 -18.65 18.18 -25.91
CA ILE A 8 -19.14 17.35 -24.80
C ILE A 8 -19.18 18.13 -23.48
N LEU A 9 -18.22 19.04 -23.24
CA LEU A 9 -18.17 19.83 -22.02
C LEU A 9 -19.43 20.70 -21.78
N PRO A 10 -19.94 21.46 -22.75
CA PRO A 10 -21.15 22.27 -22.55
C PRO A 10 -22.44 21.44 -22.45
N LEU A 11 -22.51 20.27 -23.09
CA LEU A 11 -23.66 19.36 -22.96
C LEU A 11 -23.73 18.73 -21.56
N LEU A 12 -22.56 18.37 -20.98
CA LEU A 12 -22.48 17.92 -19.59
C LEU A 12 -22.88 19.03 -18.62
N SER A 13 -22.43 20.26 -18.82
CA SER A 13 -22.74 21.38 -17.92
C SER A 13 -24.23 21.76 -17.92
N LEU A 14 -24.93 21.65 -19.05
CA LEU A 14 -26.37 21.91 -19.14
C LEU A 14 -27.20 20.84 -18.41
N GLN A 15 -26.82 19.56 -18.49
CA GLN A 15 -27.52 18.49 -17.76
C GLN A 15 -27.27 18.53 -16.22
N PHE A 16 -26.15 19.09 -15.80
CA PHE A 16 -25.82 19.23 -14.37
C PHE A 16 -26.56 20.41 -13.71
N ALA A 17 -26.94 21.44 -14.47
CA ALA A 17 -27.63 22.62 -13.94
C ALA A 17 -29.11 22.35 -13.57
N ASP A 18 -29.78 21.43 -14.26
CA ASP A 18 -31.22 21.18 -14.06
C ASP A 18 -31.53 20.36 -12.79
N HIS A 19 -30.59 19.61 -12.27
CA HIS A 19 -30.79 18.78 -11.06
C HIS A 19 -29.59 18.78 -10.13
N PRO A 20 -29.36 19.83 -9.35
CA PRO A 20 -28.18 19.97 -8.49
C PRO A 20 -28.05 18.86 -7.43
N VAL A 21 -29.17 18.37 -6.92
CA VAL A 21 -29.19 17.29 -5.92
C VAL A 21 -28.72 15.96 -6.53
N ARG A 22 -29.19 15.64 -7.75
CA ARG A 22 -28.77 14.42 -8.45
C ARG A 22 -27.27 14.45 -8.79
N THR A 23 -26.76 15.60 -9.20
CA THR A 23 -25.35 15.81 -9.48
C THR A 23 -24.50 15.61 -8.23
N LEU A 24 -24.96 16.14 -7.09
CA LEU A 24 -24.27 15.97 -5.81
C LEU A 24 -24.17 14.50 -5.42
N PHE A 25 -25.24 13.72 -5.56
CA PHE A 25 -25.23 12.28 -5.30
C PHE A 25 -24.29 11.52 -6.23
N VAL A 26 -24.26 11.85 -7.53
CA VAL A 26 -23.34 11.21 -8.47
C VAL A 26 -21.90 11.51 -8.11
N LEU A 27 -21.55 12.74 -7.78
CA LEU A 27 -20.21 13.13 -7.36
C LEU A 27 -19.81 12.48 -6.03
N LEU A 28 -20.75 12.37 -5.08
CA LEU A 28 -20.51 11.72 -3.79
C LEU A 28 -20.12 10.25 -3.93
N ILE A 29 -20.61 9.57 -4.95
CA ILE A 29 -20.27 8.17 -5.24
C ILE A 29 -19.04 8.07 -6.14
N LEU A 30 -18.95 8.90 -7.17
CA LEU A 30 -17.92 8.80 -8.21
C LEU A 30 -16.54 9.19 -7.71
N VAL A 31 -16.45 10.18 -6.81
CA VAL A 31 -15.17 10.62 -6.22
C VAL A 31 -14.53 9.51 -5.38
N PRO A 32 -15.21 8.89 -4.39
CA PRO A 32 -14.59 7.82 -3.61
C PRO A 32 -14.30 6.57 -4.46
N VAL A 33 -15.16 6.22 -5.42
CA VAL A 33 -14.89 5.09 -6.33
C VAL A 33 -13.66 5.35 -7.18
N SER A 34 -13.52 6.54 -7.75
CA SER A 34 -12.34 6.95 -8.51
C SER A 34 -11.06 6.89 -7.67
N TYR A 35 -11.14 7.35 -6.42
CA TYR A 35 -10.04 7.28 -5.47
C TYR A 35 -9.65 5.82 -5.15
N LEU A 36 -10.63 4.95 -4.92
CA LEU A 36 -10.39 3.52 -4.66
C LEU A 36 -9.68 2.85 -5.84
N VAL A 37 -10.19 3.06 -7.06
CA VAL A 37 -9.62 2.48 -8.27
C VAL A 37 -8.19 3.00 -8.51
N GLY A 38 -7.97 4.31 -8.37
CA GLY A 38 -6.65 4.92 -8.51
C GLY A 38 -5.65 4.40 -7.48
N ASN A 39 -6.08 4.27 -6.23
CA ASN A 39 -5.23 3.74 -5.17
C ASN A 39 -4.87 2.26 -5.40
N GLU A 40 -5.82 1.43 -5.81
CA GLU A 40 -5.55 0.02 -6.15
C GLU A 40 -4.61 -0.11 -7.35
N TYR A 41 -4.75 0.76 -8.36
CA TYR A 41 -3.84 0.78 -9.50
C TYR A 41 -2.40 1.11 -9.07
N VAL A 42 -2.21 2.12 -8.23
CA VAL A 42 -0.89 2.48 -7.68
C VAL A 42 -0.30 1.34 -6.86
N ARG A 43 -1.10 0.69 -6.02
CA ARG A 43 -0.69 -0.48 -5.22
C ARG A 43 -0.27 -1.65 -6.09
N TYR A 44 -1.05 -1.96 -7.12
CA TYR A 44 -0.72 -3.02 -8.08
C TYR A 44 0.60 -2.72 -8.81
N SER A 45 0.80 -1.46 -9.22
CA SER A 45 2.02 -1.01 -9.88
C SER A 45 3.27 -1.11 -8.98
N ARG A 46 3.12 -0.92 -7.67
CA ARG A 46 4.22 -1.03 -6.70
C ARG A 46 4.57 -2.47 -6.30
N ARG A 47 3.74 -3.44 -6.66
CA ARG A 47 4.07 -4.85 -6.39
C ARG A 47 5.36 -5.26 -7.08
N ILE A 48 6.23 -5.94 -6.35
CA ILE A 48 7.50 -6.44 -6.87
C ILE A 48 7.20 -7.66 -7.73
N LYS A 49 7.56 -7.60 -8.99
CA LYS A 49 7.36 -8.71 -9.94
C LYS A 49 8.21 -9.92 -9.53
N GLY A 50 7.61 -11.10 -9.62
CA GLY A 50 8.32 -12.36 -9.31
C GLY A 50 8.07 -12.91 -7.91
N PHE A 51 7.44 -12.15 -7.01
CA PHE A 51 7.04 -12.66 -5.71
C PHE A 51 5.55 -12.97 -5.66
N THR A 52 5.22 -14.16 -5.18
CA THR A 52 3.85 -14.57 -4.86
C THR A 52 3.46 -14.10 -3.48
N GLY A 53 2.17 -14.04 -3.19
CA GLY A 53 1.69 -13.65 -1.87
C GLY A 53 0.18 -13.76 -1.74
N PRO A 54 -0.36 -13.60 -0.53
CA PRO A 54 -1.78 -13.68 -0.26
C PRO A 54 -2.56 -12.58 -0.98
N THR A 55 -3.86 -12.82 -1.15
CA THR A 55 -4.80 -11.81 -1.65
C THR A 55 -4.95 -10.72 -0.61
N ASN A 56 -4.87 -9.48 -1.04
CA ASN A 56 -4.96 -8.31 -0.17
C ASN A 56 -6.36 -7.71 -0.19
N TRP A 57 -6.76 -7.14 0.94
CA TRP A 57 -7.96 -6.33 1.05
C TRP A 57 -7.74 -4.97 0.37
N PRO A 58 -8.77 -4.42 -0.28
CA PRO A 58 -8.68 -3.07 -0.83
C PRO A 58 -8.36 -2.05 0.27
N LEU A 59 -7.55 -1.03 -0.03
CA LEU A 59 -7.05 0.04 0.85
C LEU A 59 -6.08 -0.41 1.94
N VAL A 60 -6.42 -1.42 2.72
CA VAL A 60 -5.68 -1.81 3.94
C VAL A 60 -4.65 -2.94 3.72
N GLY A 61 -4.72 -3.65 2.59
CA GLY A 61 -3.83 -4.78 2.31
C GLY A 61 -4.09 -5.97 3.21
N ASN A 62 -3.03 -6.59 3.73
CA ASN A 62 -3.11 -7.77 4.61
C ASN A 62 -3.11 -7.41 6.11
N ILE A 63 -3.24 -6.13 6.47
CA ILE A 63 -3.27 -5.68 7.88
C ILE A 63 -4.36 -6.39 8.70
N PRO A 64 -5.62 -6.56 8.21
CA PRO A 64 -6.65 -7.24 8.98
C PRO A 64 -6.31 -8.69 9.31
N ASP A 65 -5.62 -9.39 8.40
CA ASP A 65 -5.28 -10.80 8.55
C ASP A 65 -4.20 -11.03 9.62
N ILE A 66 -3.31 -10.05 9.83
CA ILE A 66 -2.20 -10.14 10.78
C ILE A 66 -2.47 -9.46 12.12
N LYS A 67 -3.63 -8.81 12.27
CA LYS A 67 -3.95 -7.98 13.44
C LYS A 67 -3.86 -8.72 14.77
N TYR A 68 -4.30 -9.97 14.84
CA TYR A 68 -4.38 -10.71 16.09
C TYR A 68 -3.20 -11.65 16.32
N ASN A 69 -2.75 -12.36 15.30
CA ASN A 69 -1.65 -13.33 15.41
C ASN A 69 -0.79 -13.33 14.14
N ALA A 70 0.06 -12.34 14.01
CA ALA A 70 0.91 -12.16 12.85
C ALA A 70 1.87 -13.36 12.62
N ALA A 71 2.45 -13.89 13.68
CA ALA A 71 3.42 -14.97 13.60
C ALA A 71 2.81 -16.27 13.05
N GLU A 72 1.62 -16.62 13.51
CA GLU A 72 0.89 -17.80 13.03
C GLU A 72 0.47 -17.63 11.57
N LYS A 73 -0.02 -16.45 11.22
CA LYS A 73 -0.44 -16.14 9.85
C LYS A 73 0.72 -16.18 8.87
N TYR A 74 1.86 -15.64 9.24
CA TYR A 74 3.09 -15.75 8.43
C TYR A 74 3.55 -17.18 8.26
N ARG A 75 3.44 -18.01 9.28
CA ARG A 75 3.76 -19.43 9.22
C ARG A 75 2.81 -20.20 8.33
N GLU A 76 1.51 -19.88 8.35
CA GLU A 76 0.50 -20.44 7.45
C GLU A 76 0.79 -20.07 6.00
N TRP A 77 1.03 -18.80 5.72
CA TRP A 77 1.35 -18.31 4.39
C TRP A 77 2.66 -18.87 3.84
N SER A 78 3.65 -19.10 4.69
CA SER A 78 4.89 -19.72 4.25
C SER A 78 4.73 -21.15 3.73
N LYS A 79 3.75 -21.89 4.23
CA LYS A 79 3.42 -23.24 3.73
C LYS A 79 2.82 -23.20 2.33
N THR A 80 2.09 -22.13 2.00
CA THR A 80 1.38 -21.96 0.72
C THR A 80 2.25 -21.25 -0.33
N PHE A 81 2.93 -20.17 0.05
CA PHE A 81 3.67 -19.29 -0.87
C PHE A 81 5.18 -19.51 -0.83
N GLY A 82 5.69 -20.34 0.09
CA GLY A 82 7.10 -20.66 0.23
C GLY A 82 7.83 -19.82 1.27
N ALA A 83 9.16 -19.96 1.31
CA ALA A 83 10.02 -19.35 2.31
C ALA A 83 10.15 -17.82 2.20
N VAL A 84 9.89 -17.28 1.01
CA VAL A 84 9.95 -15.84 0.71
C VAL A 84 8.71 -15.47 -0.09
N TYR A 85 7.94 -14.55 0.40
CA TYR A 85 6.72 -14.07 -0.25
C TYR A 85 6.47 -12.60 0.03
N GLN A 86 5.58 -12.00 -0.73
CA GLN A 86 5.24 -10.59 -0.63
C GLN A 86 3.85 -10.41 0.01
N ILE A 87 3.76 -9.54 0.98
CA ILE A 87 2.49 -9.04 1.54
C ILE A 87 2.34 -7.56 1.26
N GLN A 88 1.12 -7.04 1.47
CA GLN A 88 0.83 -5.63 1.30
C GLN A 88 0.38 -5.04 2.64
N LEU A 89 1.13 -4.10 3.18
CA LEU A 89 0.76 -3.37 4.38
C LEU A 89 0.32 -1.94 4.00
N GLY A 90 -0.99 -1.75 3.91
CA GLY A 90 -1.51 -0.50 3.33
C GLY A 90 -1.05 -0.31 1.89
N ASN A 91 -0.32 0.74 1.59
CA ASN A 91 0.19 1.04 0.25
C ASN A 91 1.63 0.56 0.00
N GLU A 92 2.28 -0.04 1.00
CA GLU A 92 3.67 -0.48 0.88
C GLU A 92 3.78 -2.00 0.72
N PRO A 93 4.49 -2.49 -0.31
CA PRO A 93 4.81 -3.89 -0.46
C PRO A 93 5.93 -4.28 0.53
N VAL A 94 5.73 -5.37 1.26
CA VAL A 94 6.70 -5.89 2.23
C VAL A 94 7.06 -7.32 1.86
N ILE A 95 8.35 -7.62 1.79
CA ILE A 95 8.84 -8.98 1.56
C ILE A 95 9.01 -9.65 2.93
N VAL A 96 8.35 -10.78 3.10
CA VAL A 96 8.47 -11.62 4.29
C VAL A 96 9.41 -12.78 3.98
N VAL A 97 10.44 -12.92 4.81
CA VAL A 97 11.41 -14.02 4.76
C VAL A 97 11.18 -14.92 5.96
N ASN A 98 10.64 -16.10 5.74
CA ASN A 98 10.23 -17.02 6.80
C ASN A 98 11.11 -18.30 6.86
N SER A 99 12.36 -18.22 6.35
CA SER A 99 13.31 -19.30 6.39
C SER A 99 14.69 -18.77 6.80
N ALA A 100 15.35 -19.47 7.74
CA ALA A 100 16.69 -19.11 8.18
C ALA A 100 17.73 -19.20 7.05
N GLU A 101 17.56 -20.13 6.12
CA GLU A 101 18.44 -20.29 4.96
C GLU A 101 18.28 -19.10 3.99
N ALA A 102 17.02 -18.75 3.65
CA ALA A 102 16.74 -17.60 2.81
C ALA A 102 17.22 -16.29 3.46
N ALA A 103 17.04 -16.15 4.77
CA ALA A 103 17.52 -15.00 5.52
C ALA A 103 19.06 -14.88 5.46
N ARG A 104 19.79 -15.96 5.70
CA ARG A 104 21.27 -15.97 5.58
C ARG A 104 21.73 -15.59 4.18
N LYS A 105 21.08 -16.10 3.16
CA LYS A 105 21.43 -15.80 1.76
C LYS A 105 21.18 -14.34 1.40
N ILE A 106 20.06 -13.77 1.84
CA ILE A 106 19.69 -12.38 1.55
C ILE A 106 20.53 -11.41 2.37
N PHE A 107 20.62 -11.62 3.69
CA PHE A 107 21.32 -10.71 4.60
C PHE A 107 22.85 -10.87 4.57
N GLY A 108 23.37 -12.09 4.35
CA GLY A 108 24.80 -12.36 4.31
C GLY A 108 25.51 -11.75 3.09
N GLY A 109 24.84 -11.72 1.92
CA GLY A 109 25.41 -11.15 0.70
C GLY A 109 25.19 -9.66 0.50
N ASN A 110 24.15 -9.08 1.11
CA ASN A 110 23.68 -7.71 0.83
C ASN A 110 23.48 -6.87 2.10
N SER A 111 24.31 -7.09 3.12
CA SER A 111 24.15 -6.42 4.42
C SER A 111 24.17 -4.89 4.33
N GLN A 112 24.97 -4.30 3.45
CA GLN A 112 25.02 -2.85 3.24
C GLN A 112 23.73 -2.28 2.63
N ALA A 113 23.14 -2.98 1.67
CA ALA A 113 21.90 -2.55 1.01
C ALA A 113 20.68 -2.62 1.96
N LEU A 114 20.74 -3.52 2.95
CA LEU A 114 19.68 -3.79 3.91
C LEU A 114 19.83 -3.05 5.25
N SER A 115 20.92 -2.29 5.43
CA SER A 115 21.19 -1.54 6.66
C SER A 115 20.36 -0.27 6.79
N SER A 116 19.80 0.26 5.70
CA SER A 116 18.93 1.43 5.73
C SER A 116 17.55 1.09 6.27
N ARG A 117 17.18 1.71 7.40
CA ARG A 117 15.85 1.58 7.97
C ARG A 117 14.91 2.62 7.35
N PRO A 118 13.62 2.29 7.12
CA PRO A 118 12.66 3.30 6.72
C PRO A 118 12.56 4.37 7.80
N VAL A 119 12.52 5.63 7.38
CA VAL A 119 12.38 6.77 8.29
C VAL A 119 10.94 6.82 8.78
N PHE A 120 10.69 6.28 9.97
CA PHE A 120 9.42 6.49 10.66
C PHE A 120 9.47 7.82 11.40
N TRP A 121 8.78 8.82 10.89
CA TRP A 121 8.83 10.18 11.42
C TRP A 121 8.53 10.26 12.92
N THR A 122 7.53 9.51 13.38
CA THR A 122 7.17 9.43 14.81
C THR A 122 8.27 8.78 15.66
N PHE A 123 8.90 7.73 15.15
CA PHE A 123 9.95 7.03 15.89
C PHE A 123 11.24 7.85 16.01
N HIS A 124 11.64 8.52 14.92
CA HIS A 124 12.82 9.38 14.92
C HIS A 124 12.64 10.63 15.79
N LYS A 125 11.44 11.19 15.82
CA LYS A 125 11.16 12.36 16.67
C LYS A 125 11.23 12.02 18.15
N VAL A 126 10.62 10.91 18.56
CA VAL A 126 10.62 10.47 19.97
C VAL A 126 11.99 9.97 20.42
N SER A 127 12.70 9.19 19.59
CA SER A 127 14.03 8.69 19.94
C SER A 127 15.11 9.76 19.88
N GLY A 128 15.00 10.75 18.98
CA GLY A 128 15.94 11.87 18.92
C GLY A 128 15.93 12.72 20.19
N GLU A 129 14.76 13.01 20.72
CA GLU A 129 14.64 13.76 21.99
C GLU A 129 15.16 12.98 23.21
N ILE A 130 15.10 11.63 23.18
CA ILE A 130 15.63 10.80 24.27
C ILE A 130 17.15 10.70 24.22
N TRP A 131 17.76 10.69 23.02
CA TRP A 131 19.22 10.59 22.88
C TRP A 131 19.96 11.88 23.26
N GLU A 132 19.34 13.05 23.09
CA GLU A 132 19.91 14.30 23.57
C GLU A 132 19.98 14.39 25.09
N CYS A 133 19.13 13.66 25.83
CA CYS A 133 19.16 13.61 27.29
C CYS A 133 20.29 12.73 27.86
N TYR A 134 20.95 11.90 27.05
CA TYR A 134 22.03 11.01 27.52
C TYR A 134 23.45 11.55 27.26
N HIS A 135 23.59 12.73 26.67
CA HIS A 135 24.87 13.38 26.41
C HIS A 135 25.12 14.65 27.26
N VAL A 136 24.63 14.66 28.49
CA VAL A 136 25.03 15.67 29.51
C VAL A 136 25.84 15.00 30.59
#